data_df0bde5f49a13cdfb9142f9cc7e11ff1
#
_entry.id   df0bde5f49a13cdfb9142f9cc7e11ff1
#
_cell.length_a   1.000
_cell.length_b   1.000
_cell.length_c   1.000
_cell.angle_alpha   90.00
_cell.angle_beta   90.00
_cell.angle_gamma   90.00
#
_symmetry.space_group_name_H-M   'P 1'
#
loop_
_entity.id
_entity.type
_entity.pdbx_description
1 polymer ?
#
loop_
_entity_poly.entity_id
_entity_poly.type
_entity_poly.pdbx_seq_one_letter_code
_entity_poly.pdbx_strand_id
1 'polypeptide(L)'
;MPIQNNLQKFNDLRKEYPVFVYDSYHYEIADNGNLVVSFSFFVGNAIRYNPIVYIKKHSLFDDFYTSGNLEKLQDFVFSIGMIELLSYWKSTCSPIIEVRCGSLDEEAVSFWKKLYFNGLGEFFYTNSIEISIDEMVTIVPQLFTSAKKHFFGLKDETIVPIGGGKDSVVTLEELRLAKPLIPLIINPRKATLETLKAAGMDGNFLEIQREIDPVLLELNAKGFLNGHTPFSAMLAFYSLLLGVLSGRKNIALSNESSANEATVAGTEINHQYSKSYEFEADFRRYVKRYLSDELNYYSFLRPLSELQIARLFSQYPQYFSVFKSCNAGSKQDIWCCNCSKCLFTFIILSPFIAPEKMREIFGENLFENPSLLYILQELCGLTAEKPFECVGTVDEVCVALAQTIKKYEKLPVLLQYFAKTELYTKYAAVDLNEQLRHFEPKHFLNELEINQLIDKINKLQR
;
A
#
# COMPACT_ATOMS: atom_id res chain seq x y z
N MET A 1 2.14 -15.09 -7.12
CA MET A 1 1.27 -16.24 -7.53
C MET A 1 1.87 -16.87 -8.77
N PRO A 2 1.70 -18.18 -9.02
CA PRO A 2 2.16 -18.76 -10.28
C PRO A 2 1.40 -18.15 -11.46
N ILE A 3 2.12 -17.93 -12.57
CA ILE A 3 1.52 -17.44 -13.84
C ILE A 3 0.53 -18.48 -14.35
N GLN A 4 -0.68 -18.05 -14.70
CA GLN A 4 -1.76 -18.89 -15.25
C GLN A 4 -2.17 -18.35 -16.61
N ASN A 5 -2.30 -19.19 -17.60
CA ASN A 5 -2.84 -18.75 -18.88
C ASN A 5 -4.38 -18.70 -18.82
N ASN A 6 -4.90 -17.54 -18.49
CA ASN A 6 -6.33 -17.27 -18.37
C ASN A 6 -6.88 -16.38 -19.50
N LEU A 7 -6.13 -16.17 -20.61
CA LEU A 7 -6.55 -15.29 -21.71
C LEU A 7 -7.89 -15.71 -22.34
N GLN A 8 -8.10 -17.00 -22.57
CA GLN A 8 -9.37 -17.49 -23.13
C GLN A 8 -10.52 -17.22 -22.15
N LYS A 9 -10.34 -17.54 -20.87
CA LYS A 9 -11.33 -17.25 -19.82
C LYS A 9 -11.65 -15.76 -19.72
N PHE A 10 -10.64 -14.90 -19.77
CA PHE A 10 -10.81 -13.45 -19.79
C PHE A 10 -11.71 -13.02 -20.96
N ASN A 11 -11.45 -13.52 -22.17
CA ASN A 11 -12.25 -13.18 -23.34
C ASN A 11 -13.69 -13.71 -23.24
N ASP A 12 -13.89 -14.92 -22.73
CA ASP A 12 -15.21 -15.53 -22.56
C ASP A 12 -16.05 -14.78 -21.51
N LEU A 13 -15.46 -14.45 -20.37
CA LEU A 13 -16.13 -13.68 -19.31
C LEU A 13 -16.55 -12.28 -19.80
N ARG A 14 -15.70 -11.60 -20.57
CA ARG A 14 -16.04 -10.28 -21.16
C ARG A 14 -17.21 -10.33 -22.12
N LYS A 15 -17.37 -11.44 -22.86
CA LYS A 15 -18.53 -11.65 -23.75
C LYS A 15 -19.79 -11.99 -22.98
N GLU A 16 -19.68 -12.84 -21.97
CA GLU A 16 -20.81 -13.25 -21.13
C GLU A 16 -21.29 -12.11 -20.23
N TYR A 17 -20.36 -11.29 -19.73
CA TYR A 17 -20.61 -10.18 -18.80
C TYR A 17 -20.14 -8.84 -19.39
N PRO A 18 -20.82 -8.29 -20.40
CA PRO A 18 -20.34 -7.14 -21.14
C PRO A 18 -20.36 -5.82 -20.35
N VAL A 19 -21.18 -5.72 -19.30
CA VAL A 19 -21.36 -4.51 -18.52
C VAL A 19 -21.29 -4.80 -17.03
N PHE A 20 -20.39 -4.09 -16.33
CA PHE A 20 -20.34 -3.98 -14.88
C PHE A 20 -20.98 -2.64 -14.48
N VAL A 21 -21.85 -2.63 -13.49
CA VAL A 21 -22.59 -1.44 -13.09
C VAL A 21 -22.24 -1.04 -11.67
N TYR A 22 -21.84 0.21 -11.48
CA TYR A 22 -21.85 0.89 -10.20
C TYR A 22 -23.19 1.61 -10.07
N ASP A 23 -24.15 0.97 -9.39
CA ASP A 23 -25.56 1.37 -9.36
C ASP A 23 -25.80 2.49 -8.35
N SER A 24 -25.41 2.25 -7.11
CA SER A 24 -25.69 3.17 -6.01
C SER A 24 -24.72 3.00 -4.84
N TYR A 25 -24.74 3.97 -3.95
CA TYR A 25 -24.12 3.89 -2.62
C TYR A 25 -25.06 4.53 -1.59
N HIS A 26 -24.90 4.11 -0.36
CA HIS A 26 -25.61 4.69 0.79
C HIS A 26 -24.65 4.86 1.95
N TYR A 27 -24.85 5.90 2.75
CA TYR A 27 -24.10 6.10 3.98
C TYR A 27 -24.96 6.78 5.04
N GLU A 28 -24.81 6.34 6.27
CA GLU A 28 -25.57 6.84 7.42
C GLU A 28 -24.79 6.67 8.72
N ILE A 29 -25.12 7.46 9.73
CA ILE A 29 -24.64 7.27 11.09
C ILE A 29 -25.59 6.32 11.79
N ALA A 30 -25.12 5.10 12.08
CA ALA A 30 -25.91 4.10 12.79
C ALA A 30 -26.11 4.46 14.28
N ASP A 31 -27.04 3.80 14.97
CA ASP A 31 -27.37 4.04 16.38
C ASP A 31 -26.15 3.93 17.32
N ASN A 32 -25.18 3.10 16.99
CA ASN A 32 -23.93 2.95 17.74
C ASN A 32 -22.90 4.06 17.46
N GLY A 33 -23.24 5.01 16.58
CA GLY A 33 -22.41 6.14 16.18
C GLY A 33 -21.35 5.82 15.11
N ASN A 34 -21.31 4.60 14.56
CA ASN A 34 -20.45 4.30 13.41
C ASN A 34 -21.02 4.94 12.15
N LEU A 35 -20.15 5.43 11.26
CA LEU A 35 -20.55 5.73 9.89
C LEU A 35 -20.52 4.43 9.09
N VAL A 36 -21.67 4.03 8.57
CA VAL A 36 -21.82 2.82 7.74
C VAL A 36 -21.94 3.25 6.30
N VAL A 37 -21.12 2.68 5.43
CA VAL A 37 -21.12 2.95 3.99
C VAL A 37 -21.36 1.64 3.27
N SER A 38 -22.30 1.62 2.36
CA SER A 38 -22.61 0.46 1.51
C SER A 38 -22.60 0.85 0.04
N PHE A 39 -22.21 -0.10 -0.80
CA PHE A 39 -22.18 0.07 -2.24
C PHE A 39 -23.00 -1.02 -2.90
N SER A 40 -23.59 -0.72 -4.05
CA SER A 40 -24.29 -1.70 -4.88
C SER A 40 -23.64 -1.76 -6.24
N PHE A 41 -23.07 -2.93 -6.55
CA PHE A 41 -22.53 -3.27 -7.85
C PHE A 41 -23.25 -4.47 -8.43
N PHE A 42 -23.40 -4.53 -9.76
CA PHE A 42 -23.92 -5.74 -10.39
C PHE A 42 -23.37 -5.99 -11.79
N VAL A 43 -23.45 -7.24 -12.21
CA VAL A 43 -23.03 -7.70 -13.54
C VAL A 43 -24.14 -8.58 -14.12
N GLY A 44 -24.68 -8.17 -15.23
CA GLY A 44 -25.87 -8.85 -15.80
C GLY A 44 -27.04 -8.86 -14.80
N ASN A 45 -27.84 -9.93 -14.86
CA ASN A 45 -29.02 -10.05 -13.99
C ASN A 45 -28.79 -10.92 -12.74
N ALA A 46 -27.66 -11.63 -12.67
CA ALA A 46 -27.45 -12.71 -11.69
C ALA A 46 -26.40 -12.39 -10.62
N ILE A 47 -25.41 -11.57 -10.92
CA ILE A 47 -24.32 -11.28 -10.00
C ILE A 47 -24.53 -9.90 -9.37
N ARG A 48 -24.65 -9.86 -8.05
CA ARG A 48 -24.75 -8.62 -7.27
C ARG A 48 -23.75 -8.65 -6.16
N TYR A 49 -23.12 -7.49 -5.88
CA TYR A 49 -22.20 -7.28 -4.79
C TYR A 49 -22.64 -6.08 -3.97
N ASN A 50 -22.71 -6.26 -2.66
CA ASN A 50 -23.11 -5.23 -1.72
C ASN A 50 -22.09 -5.12 -0.56
N PRO A 51 -20.85 -4.71 -0.86
CA PRO A 51 -19.83 -4.55 0.18
C PRO A 51 -20.20 -3.44 1.16
N ILE A 52 -19.81 -3.64 2.42
CA ILE A 52 -20.06 -2.70 3.51
C ILE A 52 -18.75 -2.30 4.17
N VAL A 53 -18.67 -1.04 4.52
CA VAL A 53 -17.54 -0.45 5.25
C VAL A 53 -18.07 0.24 6.50
N TYR A 54 -17.50 -0.11 7.64
CA TYR A 54 -17.81 0.50 8.93
C TYR A 54 -16.65 1.39 9.35
N ILE A 55 -16.91 2.69 9.49
CA ILE A 55 -15.99 3.63 10.12
C ILE A 55 -16.40 3.72 11.57
N LYS A 56 -15.56 3.20 12.46
CA LYS A 56 -15.87 3.11 13.88
C LYS A 56 -15.96 4.50 14.49
N LYS A 57 -16.94 4.68 15.38
CA LYS A 57 -17.12 5.93 16.12
C LYS A 57 -15.82 6.33 16.81
N HIS A 58 -15.49 7.62 16.70
CA HIS A 58 -14.40 8.24 17.42
C HIS A 58 -14.81 9.65 17.86
N SER A 59 -14.37 10.11 19.04
CA SER A 59 -14.75 11.44 19.56
C SER A 59 -14.32 12.60 18.65
N LEU A 60 -13.32 12.41 17.82
CA LEU A 60 -12.88 13.40 16.80
C LEU A 60 -13.93 13.66 15.71
N PHE A 61 -14.93 12.81 15.56
CA PHE A 61 -16.00 12.96 14.56
C PHE A 61 -17.21 13.74 15.08
N ASP A 62 -17.30 13.96 16.41
CA ASP A 62 -18.48 14.56 17.05
C ASP A 62 -18.75 15.98 16.48
N ASP A 63 -17.71 16.80 16.28
CA ASP A 63 -17.87 18.13 15.68
C ASP A 63 -18.42 18.05 14.25
N PHE A 64 -17.93 17.10 13.44
CA PHE A 64 -18.43 16.91 12.09
C PHE A 64 -19.87 16.40 12.07
N TYR A 65 -20.21 15.44 12.92
CA TYR A 65 -21.56 14.87 12.97
C TYR A 65 -22.61 15.89 13.45
N THR A 66 -22.23 16.75 14.40
CA THR A 66 -23.14 17.80 14.91
C THR A 66 -23.28 18.98 13.98
N SER A 67 -22.36 19.18 13.04
CA SER A 67 -22.38 20.29 12.07
C SER A 67 -23.48 20.16 11.01
N GLY A 68 -24.13 18.99 10.87
CA GLY A 68 -25.14 18.72 9.84
C GLY A 68 -24.58 18.66 8.40
N ASN A 69 -23.28 18.44 8.24
CA ASN A 69 -22.59 18.46 6.94
C ASN A 69 -22.41 17.06 6.31
N LEU A 70 -23.26 16.11 6.68
CA LEU A 70 -23.10 14.72 6.21
C LEU A 70 -23.13 14.60 4.67
N GLU A 71 -23.97 15.44 4.01
CA GLU A 71 -24.07 15.49 2.56
C GLU A 71 -22.75 15.88 1.85
N LYS A 72 -21.85 16.59 2.54
CA LYS A 72 -20.54 16.96 1.98
C LYS A 72 -19.60 15.75 1.80
N LEU A 73 -19.94 14.60 2.37
CA LEU A 73 -19.18 13.34 2.19
C LEU A 73 -19.49 12.65 0.87
N GLN A 74 -20.52 13.10 0.13
CA GLN A 74 -21.03 12.42 -1.06
C GLN A 74 -19.92 12.07 -2.07
N ASP A 75 -19.08 13.02 -2.44
CA ASP A 75 -18.03 12.82 -3.45
C ASP A 75 -16.88 11.94 -2.94
N PHE A 76 -16.63 11.96 -1.62
CA PHE A 76 -15.67 11.05 -0.98
C PHE A 76 -16.18 9.61 -0.99
N VAL A 77 -17.43 9.40 -0.60
CA VAL A 77 -18.06 8.07 -0.60
C VAL A 77 -18.17 7.53 -2.03
N PHE A 78 -18.60 8.36 -2.98
CA PHE A 78 -18.62 8.01 -4.39
C PHE A 78 -17.24 7.54 -4.88
N SER A 79 -16.18 8.30 -4.58
CA SER A 79 -14.80 7.95 -4.98
C SER A 79 -14.30 6.66 -4.30
N ILE A 80 -14.71 6.40 -3.04
CA ILE A 80 -14.43 5.11 -2.38
C ILE A 80 -15.12 3.98 -3.14
N GLY A 81 -16.38 4.15 -3.57
CA GLY A 81 -17.07 3.14 -4.40
C GLY A 81 -16.37 2.89 -5.74
N MET A 82 -15.83 3.93 -6.37
CA MET A 82 -15.05 3.80 -7.61
C MET A 82 -13.80 2.93 -7.42
N ILE A 83 -13.09 3.04 -6.30
CA ILE A 83 -11.93 2.15 -6.06
C ILE A 83 -12.35 0.78 -5.53
N GLU A 84 -13.42 0.67 -4.75
CA GLU A 84 -13.96 -0.60 -4.26
C GLU A 84 -14.43 -1.52 -5.40
N LEU A 85 -15.11 -0.96 -6.41
CA LEU A 85 -15.61 -1.74 -7.54
C LEU A 85 -14.52 -2.58 -8.20
N LEU A 86 -13.27 -2.14 -8.17
CA LEU A 86 -12.16 -2.83 -8.82
C LEU A 86 -11.90 -4.22 -8.23
N SER A 87 -12.18 -4.40 -6.92
CA SER A 87 -12.12 -5.71 -6.27
C SER A 87 -13.08 -6.72 -6.89
N TYR A 88 -14.23 -6.25 -7.37
CA TYR A 88 -15.33 -7.06 -7.92
C TYR A 88 -15.27 -7.15 -9.45
N TRP A 89 -14.94 -6.04 -10.12
CA TRP A 89 -14.82 -5.98 -11.59
C TRP A 89 -13.86 -7.01 -12.16
N LYS A 90 -12.72 -7.25 -11.50
CA LYS A 90 -11.73 -8.23 -11.96
C LYS A 90 -12.24 -9.66 -12.06
N SER A 91 -13.37 -10.01 -11.42
CA SER A 91 -13.97 -11.34 -11.53
C SER A 91 -14.47 -11.64 -12.94
N THR A 92 -14.99 -10.64 -13.64
CA THR A 92 -15.55 -10.76 -15.00
C THR A 92 -14.78 -9.95 -16.04
N CYS A 93 -14.01 -8.95 -15.62
CA CYS A 93 -13.28 -8.00 -16.48
C CYS A 93 -14.17 -7.38 -17.58
N SER A 94 -15.42 -7.06 -17.23
CA SER A 94 -16.40 -6.48 -18.15
C SER A 94 -15.82 -5.31 -18.95
N PRO A 95 -15.99 -5.25 -20.29
CA PRO A 95 -15.40 -4.20 -21.12
C PRO A 95 -16.02 -2.82 -20.88
N ILE A 96 -17.20 -2.74 -20.27
CA ILE A 96 -17.88 -1.49 -19.94
C ILE A 96 -18.12 -1.45 -18.43
N ILE A 97 -17.78 -0.31 -17.81
CA ILE A 97 -18.24 0.06 -16.47
C ILE A 97 -19.24 1.20 -16.62
N GLU A 98 -20.51 0.92 -16.33
CA GLU A 98 -21.57 1.92 -16.27
C GLU A 98 -21.62 2.50 -14.86
N VAL A 99 -21.49 3.83 -14.72
CA VAL A 99 -21.57 4.54 -13.44
C VAL A 99 -22.89 5.28 -13.40
N ARG A 100 -23.85 4.79 -12.60
CA ARG A 100 -25.21 5.36 -12.48
C ARG A 100 -25.31 6.40 -11.36
N CYS A 101 -24.45 6.30 -10.36
CA CYS A 101 -24.40 7.20 -9.22
C CYS A 101 -23.16 8.10 -9.30
N GLY A 102 -23.28 9.34 -8.87
CA GLY A 102 -22.19 10.31 -8.93
C GLY A 102 -21.91 10.83 -10.34
N SER A 103 -20.90 11.67 -10.44
CA SER A 103 -20.59 12.40 -11.67
C SER A 103 -19.10 12.32 -12.00
N LEU A 104 -18.78 12.12 -13.28
CA LEU A 104 -17.41 12.08 -13.80
C LEU A 104 -17.32 12.92 -15.07
N ASP A 105 -16.35 13.84 -15.12
CA ASP A 105 -15.92 14.47 -16.36
C ASP A 105 -14.82 13.63 -17.06
N GLU A 106 -14.37 14.05 -18.23
CA GLU A 106 -13.37 13.32 -19.03
C GLU A 106 -12.03 13.15 -18.29
N GLU A 107 -11.62 14.15 -17.50
CA GLU A 107 -10.37 14.09 -16.73
C GLU A 107 -10.49 13.09 -15.57
N ALA A 108 -11.64 13.05 -14.90
CA ALA A 108 -11.93 12.05 -13.88
C ALA A 108 -11.96 10.62 -14.47
N VAL A 109 -12.62 10.42 -15.63
CA VAL A 109 -12.63 9.16 -16.35
C VAL A 109 -11.20 8.72 -16.70
N SER A 110 -10.39 9.65 -17.21
CA SER A 110 -8.97 9.37 -17.55
C SER A 110 -8.15 8.96 -16.31
N PHE A 111 -8.33 9.66 -15.17
CA PHE A 111 -7.68 9.30 -13.91
C PHE A 111 -8.07 7.88 -13.46
N TRP A 112 -9.35 7.54 -13.43
CA TRP A 112 -9.83 6.23 -13.01
C TRP A 112 -9.35 5.11 -13.94
N LYS A 113 -9.40 5.33 -15.26
CA LYS A 113 -8.91 4.38 -16.26
C LYS A 113 -7.42 4.09 -16.08
N LYS A 114 -6.61 5.13 -15.89
CA LYS A 114 -5.16 5.02 -15.60
C LYS A 114 -4.90 4.26 -14.30
N LEU A 115 -5.62 4.60 -13.23
CA LEU A 115 -5.50 3.92 -11.93
C LEU A 115 -5.85 2.44 -12.04
N TYR A 116 -6.90 2.10 -12.76
CA TYR A 116 -7.33 0.71 -12.93
C TYR A 116 -6.30 -0.09 -13.72
N PHE A 117 -5.85 0.44 -14.84
CA PHE A 117 -4.88 -0.23 -15.71
C PHE A 117 -3.56 -0.51 -14.97
N ASN A 118 -2.94 0.51 -14.43
CA ASN A 118 -1.65 0.38 -13.75
C ASN A 118 -1.78 -0.37 -12.41
N GLY A 119 -2.86 -0.13 -11.67
CA GLY A 119 -3.13 -0.80 -10.40
C GLY A 119 -3.42 -2.29 -10.52
N LEU A 120 -3.83 -2.76 -11.70
CA LEU A 120 -4.06 -4.17 -12.01
C LEU A 120 -2.92 -4.80 -12.84
N GLY A 121 -1.78 -4.14 -13.02
CA GLY A 121 -0.67 -4.65 -13.82
C GLY A 121 -0.23 -6.06 -13.41
N GLU A 122 -0.08 -6.34 -12.10
CA GLU A 122 0.20 -7.71 -11.62
C GLU A 122 -0.94 -8.69 -11.95
N PHE A 123 -2.21 -8.27 -11.81
CA PHE A 123 -3.36 -9.10 -12.13
C PHE A 123 -3.33 -9.53 -13.60
N PHE A 124 -3.06 -8.61 -14.52
CA PHE A 124 -2.96 -8.92 -15.94
C PHE A 124 -1.78 -9.84 -16.24
N TYR A 125 -0.62 -9.53 -15.68
CA TYR A 125 0.60 -10.32 -15.88
C TYR A 125 0.43 -11.77 -15.38
N THR A 126 -0.02 -11.95 -14.13
CA THR A 126 -0.17 -13.29 -13.53
C THR A 126 -1.26 -14.15 -14.19
N ASN A 127 -2.21 -13.51 -14.88
CA ASN A 127 -3.25 -14.20 -15.65
C ASN A 127 -2.91 -14.31 -17.16
N SER A 128 -1.71 -13.88 -17.60
CA SER A 128 -1.28 -13.85 -19.01
C SER A 128 -2.25 -13.09 -19.91
N ILE A 129 -2.76 -11.95 -19.42
CA ILE A 129 -3.67 -11.06 -20.14
C ILE A 129 -2.85 -9.90 -20.70
N GLU A 130 -2.70 -9.86 -22.01
CA GLU A 130 -2.09 -8.74 -22.73
C GLU A 130 -3.22 -7.84 -23.25
N ILE A 131 -3.28 -6.62 -22.75
CA ILE A 131 -4.31 -5.65 -23.08
C ILE A 131 -3.76 -4.22 -22.95
N SER A 132 -4.18 -3.34 -23.85
CA SER A 132 -3.88 -1.91 -23.73
C SER A 132 -4.84 -1.20 -22.80
N ILE A 133 -4.46 -0.01 -22.33
CA ILE A 133 -5.33 0.83 -21.50
C ILE A 133 -6.65 1.16 -22.20
N ASP A 134 -6.63 1.32 -23.52
CA ASP A 134 -7.83 1.66 -24.29
C ASP A 134 -8.79 0.50 -24.46
N GLU A 135 -8.28 -0.71 -24.55
CA GLU A 135 -9.07 -1.95 -24.70
C GLU A 135 -9.58 -2.48 -23.36
N MET A 136 -8.90 -2.12 -22.23
CA MET A 136 -9.22 -2.69 -20.93
C MET A 136 -10.66 -2.42 -20.52
N VAL A 137 -11.07 -1.15 -20.49
CA VAL A 137 -12.40 -0.76 -20.05
C VAL A 137 -12.82 0.59 -20.62
N THR A 138 -14.11 0.72 -20.93
CA THR A 138 -14.78 1.99 -21.18
C THR A 138 -15.63 2.34 -19.96
N ILE A 139 -15.35 3.47 -19.31
CA ILE A 139 -16.15 3.98 -18.19
C ILE A 139 -17.21 4.92 -18.76
N VAL A 140 -18.48 4.61 -18.51
CA VAL A 140 -19.65 5.35 -19.02
C VAL A 140 -20.42 5.95 -17.86
N PRO A 141 -20.18 7.21 -17.49
CA PRO A 141 -20.96 7.90 -16.47
C PRO A 141 -22.33 8.32 -17.03
N GLN A 142 -23.38 8.24 -16.20
CA GLN A 142 -24.68 8.79 -16.55
C GLN A 142 -24.79 10.30 -16.35
N LEU A 143 -23.97 10.85 -15.44
CA LEU A 143 -23.93 12.28 -15.14
C LEU A 143 -22.55 12.86 -15.49
N PHE A 144 -22.58 13.95 -16.27
CA PHE A 144 -21.39 14.71 -16.65
C PHE A 144 -21.46 16.10 -16.02
N THR A 145 -21.18 16.22 -14.74
CA THR A 145 -21.11 17.51 -14.06
C THR A 145 -19.80 17.59 -13.28
N SER A 146 -19.27 18.80 -13.09
CA SER A 146 -18.13 19.00 -12.20
C SER A 146 -18.54 18.85 -10.75
N ALA A 147 -17.73 18.16 -9.94
CA ALA A 147 -17.92 18.04 -8.50
C ALA A 147 -17.90 19.43 -7.83
N LYS A 148 -18.70 19.61 -6.78
CA LYS A 148 -18.65 20.80 -5.93
C LYS A 148 -17.67 20.53 -4.79
N LYS A 149 -16.55 21.26 -4.81
CA LYS A 149 -15.62 21.22 -3.67
C LYS A 149 -16.25 21.86 -2.44
N HIS A 150 -16.00 21.22 -1.28
CA HIS A 150 -16.45 21.72 0.01
C HIS A 150 -15.27 22.19 0.85
N PHE A 151 -15.50 23.25 1.61
CA PHE A 151 -14.58 23.72 2.64
C PHE A 151 -14.97 23.10 3.99
N PHE A 152 -13.99 22.58 4.73
CA PHE A 152 -14.18 21.85 5.99
C PHE A 152 -13.53 22.53 7.18
N GLY A 153 -12.57 23.46 6.98
CA GLY A 153 -11.82 24.11 8.05
C GLY A 153 -10.84 23.16 8.75
N LEU A 154 -10.11 22.37 7.97
CA LEU A 154 -9.25 21.31 8.50
C LEU A 154 -8.02 21.87 9.23
N LYS A 155 -7.67 21.26 10.36
CA LYS A 155 -6.52 21.60 11.19
C LYS A 155 -5.23 21.01 10.61
N ASP A 156 -4.08 21.66 10.89
CA ASP A 156 -2.76 21.16 10.50
C ASP A 156 -2.29 20.01 11.39
N GLU A 157 -3.07 18.97 11.45
CA GLU A 157 -2.85 17.71 12.16
C GLU A 157 -2.80 16.56 11.17
N THR A 158 -2.24 15.41 11.57
CA THR A 158 -1.87 14.34 10.65
C THR A 158 -2.56 13.03 10.99
N ILE A 159 -2.99 12.28 9.96
CA ILE A 159 -3.36 10.87 10.04
C ILE A 159 -2.18 10.05 9.50
N VAL A 160 -1.81 8.99 10.23
CA VAL A 160 -0.76 8.05 9.84
C VAL A 160 -1.34 6.65 9.75
N PRO A 161 -1.50 6.06 8.55
CA PRO A 161 -1.92 4.68 8.40
C PRO A 161 -0.88 3.69 8.95
N ILE A 162 -1.32 2.74 9.78
CA ILE A 162 -0.47 1.75 10.44
C ILE A 162 -0.76 0.35 9.89
N GLY A 163 0.21 -0.19 9.14
CA GLY A 163 0.16 -1.56 8.62
C GLY A 163 0.80 -2.61 9.53
N GLY A 164 1.50 -2.18 10.59
CA GLY A 164 2.24 -3.07 11.52
C GLY A 164 3.63 -3.48 11.03
N GLY A 165 4.11 -2.96 9.90
CA GLY A 165 5.47 -3.16 9.38
C GLY A 165 6.43 -2.04 9.79
N LYS A 166 7.73 -2.22 9.50
CA LYS A 166 8.80 -1.28 9.84
C LYS A 166 8.56 0.15 9.33
N ASP A 167 7.98 0.28 8.12
CA ASP A 167 7.81 1.58 7.46
C ASP A 167 6.81 2.46 8.21
N SER A 168 5.66 1.88 8.60
CA SER A 168 4.66 2.59 9.39
C SER A 168 5.16 2.95 10.80
N VAL A 169 6.04 2.12 11.39
CA VAL A 169 6.72 2.44 12.66
C VAL A 169 7.61 3.66 12.51
N VAL A 170 8.45 3.69 11.46
CA VAL A 170 9.36 4.84 11.22
C VAL A 170 8.55 6.12 10.98
N THR A 171 7.51 6.06 10.15
CA THR A 171 6.64 7.22 9.91
C THR A 171 6.00 7.73 11.20
N LEU A 172 5.47 6.83 12.03
CA LEU A 172 4.85 7.16 13.30
C LEU A 172 5.84 7.82 14.25
N GLU A 173 7.01 7.20 14.46
CA GLU A 173 8.02 7.67 15.40
C GLU A 173 8.64 9.00 14.99
N GLU A 174 8.92 9.20 13.71
CA GLU A 174 9.51 10.45 13.25
C GLU A 174 8.50 11.61 13.23
N LEU A 175 7.24 11.38 12.88
CA LEU A 175 6.22 12.43 12.82
C LEU A 175 5.68 12.83 14.19
N ARG A 176 5.51 11.89 15.14
CA ARG A 176 4.90 12.22 16.44
C ARG A 176 5.70 13.20 17.27
N LEU A 177 7.00 13.37 16.96
CA LEU A 177 7.87 14.34 17.63
C LEU A 177 7.68 15.77 17.09
N ALA A 178 7.12 15.91 15.88
CA ALA A 178 7.02 17.18 15.16
C ALA A 178 5.63 17.81 15.23
N LYS A 179 4.57 16.98 15.28
CA LYS A 179 3.18 17.48 15.18
C LYS A 179 2.16 16.51 15.76
N PRO A 180 0.96 17.02 16.14
CA PRO A 180 -0.15 16.18 16.57
C PRO A 180 -0.54 15.22 15.45
N LEU A 181 -0.67 13.94 15.77
CA LEU A 181 -1.11 12.91 14.83
C LEU A 181 -2.05 11.91 15.49
N ILE A 182 -2.79 11.19 14.64
CA ILE A 182 -3.58 10.04 15.03
C ILE A 182 -3.30 8.87 14.08
N PRO A 183 -3.10 7.65 14.59
CA PRO A 183 -3.00 6.45 13.77
C PRO A 183 -4.33 6.10 13.09
N LEU A 184 -4.25 5.46 11.92
CA LEU A 184 -5.38 4.86 11.22
C LEU A 184 -5.09 3.39 10.97
N ILE A 185 -6.05 2.51 11.27
CA ILE A 185 -5.98 1.08 10.96
C ILE A 185 -7.21 0.65 10.17
N ILE A 186 -6.98 -0.07 9.06
CA ILE A 186 -8.04 -0.77 8.34
C ILE A 186 -7.96 -2.26 8.70
N ASN A 187 -9.07 -2.83 9.13
CA ASN A 187 -9.18 -4.22 9.57
C ASN A 187 -8.07 -4.58 10.59
N PRO A 188 -8.17 -4.09 11.84
CA PRO A 188 -7.15 -4.28 12.86
C PRO A 188 -6.73 -5.74 13.01
N ARG A 189 -5.41 -5.95 13.06
CA ARG A 189 -4.77 -7.25 13.34
C ARG A 189 -3.91 -7.12 14.59
N LYS A 190 -3.55 -8.25 15.19
CA LYS A 190 -2.70 -8.26 16.38
C LYS A 190 -1.41 -7.43 16.17
N ALA A 191 -0.71 -7.60 15.04
CA ALA A 191 0.51 -6.86 14.75
C ALA A 191 0.29 -5.34 14.71
N THR A 192 -0.84 -4.85 14.15
CA THR A 192 -1.14 -3.40 14.12
C THR A 192 -1.45 -2.86 15.51
N LEU A 193 -2.22 -3.59 16.32
CA LEU A 193 -2.59 -3.19 17.68
C LEU A 193 -1.38 -3.23 18.63
N GLU A 194 -0.56 -4.28 18.56
CA GLU A 194 0.67 -4.36 19.36
C GLU A 194 1.69 -3.28 18.95
N THR A 195 1.72 -2.87 17.69
CA THR A 195 2.51 -1.72 17.24
C THR A 195 2.05 -0.44 17.94
N LEU A 196 0.73 -0.15 17.99
CA LEU A 196 0.22 1.02 18.70
C LEU A 196 0.46 0.95 20.21
N LYS A 197 0.35 -0.23 20.79
CA LYS A 197 0.67 -0.45 22.20
C LYS A 197 2.15 -0.17 22.50
N ALA A 198 3.06 -0.65 21.66
CA ALA A 198 4.50 -0.34 21.77
C ALA A 198 4.80 1.15 21.57
N ALA A 199 3.97 1.86 20.80
CA ALA A 199 4.03 3.32 20.65
C ALA A 199 3.45 4.10 21.84
N GLY A 200 2.77 3.45 22.78
CA GLY A 200 2.03 4.11 23.86
C GLY A 200 0.75 4.81 23.37
N MET A 201 0.17 4.34 22.26
CA MET A 201 -1.03 4.88 21.62
C MET A 201 -2.20 3.87 21.62
N ASP A 202 -2.18 2.94 22.57
CA ASP A 202 -3.22 1.91 22.71
C ASP A 202 -4.62 2.54 22.88
N GLY A 203 -5.59 2.04 22.08
CA GLY A 203 -6.97 2.53 22.12
C GLY A 203 -7.21 3.93 21.51
N ASN A 204 -6.19 4.65 21.07
CA ASN A 204 -6.32 5.97 20.45
C ASN A 204 -5.94 5.94 18.97
N PHE A 205 -6.85 5.46 18.12
CA PHE A 205 -6.67 5.37 16.67
C PHE A 205 -8.01 5.39 15.94
N LEU A 206 -7.98 5.81 14.68
CA LEU A 206 -9.12 5.72 13.77
C LEU A 206 -9.20 4.31 13.20
N GLU A 207 -10.40 3.74 13.16
CA GLU A 207 -10.61 2.36 12.72
C GLU A 207 -11.62 2.28 11.58
N ILE A 208 -11.25 1.51 10.55
CA ILE A 208 -12.13 1.09 9.46
C ILE A 208 -12.22 -0.43 9.46
N GLN A 209 -13.45 -0.96 9.36
CA GLN A 209 -13.71 -2.36 9.07
C GLN A 209 -14.32 -2.46 7.68
N ARG A 210 -13.58 -3.10 6.77
CA ARG A 210 -14.02 -3.36 5.40
C ARG A 210 -14.40 -4.82 5.26
N GLU A 211 -15.62 -5.07 4.80
CA GLU A 211 -16.15 -6.41 4.55
C GLU A 211 -16.26 -6.65 3.04
N ILE A 212 -15.62 -7.73 2.58
CA ILE A 212 -15.75 -8.18 1.18
C ILE A 212 -17.05 -8.96 1.06
N ASP A 213 -17.83 -8.65 0.02
CA ASP A 213 -19.07 -9.37 -0.25
C ASP A 213 -18.78 -10.87 -0.50
N PRO A 214 -19.48 -11.79 0.17
CA PRO A 214 -19.29 -13.23 0.07
C PRO A 214 -19.41 -13.77 -1.36
N VAL A 215 -20.22 -13.15 -2.21
CA VAL A 215 -20.42 -13.54 -3.61
C VAL A 215 -19.09 -13.53 -4.37
N LEU A 216 -18.18 -12.58 -4.08
CA LEU A 216 -16.85 -12.58 -4.69
C LEU A 216 -16.06 -13.85 -4.34
N LEU A 217 -16.13 -14.29 -3.08
CA LEU A 217 -15.43 -15.50 -2.63
C LEU A 217 -16.03 -16.76 -3.27
N GLU A 218 -17.36 -16.80 -3.43
CA GLU A 218 -18.05 -17.90 -4.15
C GLU A 218 -17.65 -17.97 -5.62
N LEU A 219 -17.55 -16.81 -6.29
CA LEU A 219 -17.10 -16.76 -7.70
C LEU A 219 -15.65 -17.17 -7.84
N ASN A 220 -14.78 -16.76 -6.90
CA ASN A 220 -13.39 -17.23 -6.87
C ASN A 220 -13.31 -18.75 -6.72
N ALA A 221 -14.14 -19.35 -5.87
CA ALA A 221 -14.22 -20.81 -5.71
C ALA A 221 -14.77 -21.51 -6.96
N LYS A 222 -15.63 -20.85 -7.75
CA LYS A 222 -16.12 -21.32 -9.05
C LYS A 222 -15.12 -21.10 -10.20
N GLY A 223 -13.94 -20.54 -9.90
CA GLY A 223 -12.87 -20.34 -10.87
C GLY A 223 -12.99 -19.08 -11.74
N PHE A 224 -13.74 -18.08 -11.32
CA PHE A 224 -13.70 -16.75 -11.92
C PHE A 224 -12.30 -16.11 -11.74
N LEU A 225 -12.01 -15.05 -12.51
CA LEU A 225 -10.71 -14.41 -12.44
C LEU A 225 -10.49 -13.77 -11.06
N ASN A 226 -9.27 -13.92 -10.55
CA ASN A 226 -8.85 -13.36 -9.26
C ASN A 226 -7.38 -12.94 -9.33
N GLY A 227 -6.97 -12.06 -8.41
CA GLY A 227 -5.58 -11.60 -8.32
C GLY A 227 -5.47 -10.30 -7.53
N HIS A 228 -4.34 -9.65 -7.69
CA HIS A 228 -4.00 -8.39 -7.01
C HIS A 228 -5.07 -7.30 -7.16
N THR A 229 -5.20 -6.47 -6.15
CA THR A 229 -6.00 -5.24 -6.15
C THR A 229 -5.16 -4.14 -5.50
N PRO A 230 -5.13 -2.90 -6.03
CA PRO A 230 -4.29 -1.81 -5.55
C PRO A 230 -4.77 -1.28 -4.19
N PHE A 231 -4.51 -2.02 -3.12
CA PHE A 231 -4.99 -1.72 -1.76
C PHE A 231 -4.50 -0.35 -1.26
N SER A 232 -3.29 0.09 -1.64
CA SER A 232 -2.79 1.41 -1.23
C SER A 232 -3.60 2.56 -1.83
N ALA A 233 -4.19 2.39 -3.01
CA ALA A 233 -5.13 3.36 -3.56
C ALA A 233 -6.45 3.38 -2.77
N MET A 234 -6.98 2.23 -2.35
CA MET A 234 -8.14 2.19 -1.45
C MET A 234 -7.84 2.92 -0.13
N LEU A 235 -6.71 2.60 0.50
CA LEU A 235 -6.25 3.26 1.73
C LEU A 235 -6.19 4.78 1.56
N ALA A 236 -5.74 5.27 0.38
CA ALA A 236 -5.66 6.68 0.08
C ALA A 236 -7.05 7.35 0.17
N PHE A 237 -8.05 6.82 -0.53
CA PHE A 237 -9.41 7.37 -0.50
C PHE A 237 -10.07 7.28 0.89
N TYR A 238 -9.91 6.17 1.58
CA TYR A 238 -10.40 6.03 2.97
C TYR A 238 -9.75 7.03 3.92
N SER A 239 -8.45 7.25 3.78
CA SER A 239 -7.72 8.20 4.62
C SER A 239 -8.21 9.64 4.44
N LEU A 240 -8.59 10.03 3.20
CA LEU A 240 -9.18 11.36 2.94
C LEU A 240 -10.53 11.53 3.64
N LEU A 241 -11.41 10.53 3.56
CA LEU A 241 -12.70 10.57 4.27
C LEU A 241 -12.48 10.74 5.78
N LEU A 242 -11.54 10.01 6.37
CA LEU A 242 -11.21 10.15 7.78
C LEU A 242 -10.54 11.50 8.10
N GLY A 243 -9.80 12.07 7.16
CA GLY A 243 -9.26 13.43 7.25
C GLY A 243 -10.38 14.45 7.48
N VAL A 244 -11.41 14.39 6.66
CA VAL A 244 -12.59 15.27 6.78
C VAL A 244 -13.34 15.00 8.08
N LEU A 245 -13.66 13.75 8.40
CA LEU A 245 -14.40 13.39 9.61
C LEU A 245 -13.70 13.83 10.89
N SER A 246 -12.37 13.68 10.95
CA SER A 246 -11.57 14.01 12.14
C SER A 246 -11.03 15.45 12.15
N GLY A 247 -11.36 16.27 11.14
CA GLY A 247 -10.89 17.63 11.02
C GLY A 247 -9.39 17.79 10.75
N ARG A 248 -8.72 16.76 10.16
CA ARG A 248 -7.27 16.72 9.90
C ARG A 248 -6.96 16.82 8.42
N LYS A 249 -6.05 17.73 8.06
CA LYS A 249 -5.73 17.94 6.66
C LYS A 249 -4.63 17.05 6.10
N ASN A 250 -3.69 16.57 6.93
CA ASN A 250 -2.52 15.85 6.45
C ASN A 250 -2.73 14.33 6.55
N ILE A 251 -2.43 13.63 5.45
CA ILE A 251 -2.43 12.18 5.37
C ILE A 251 -1.01 11.75 4.99
N ALA A 252 -0.27 11.20 5.94
CA ALA A 252 1.13 10.82 5.76
C ALA A 252 1.27 9.31 5.59
N LEU A 253 1.53 8.86 4.36
CA LEU A 253 1.77 7.46 4.02
C LEU A 253 3.23 7.09 4.27
N SER A 254 3.48 5.78 4.38
CA SER A 254 4.82 5.21 4.58
C SER A 254 5.39 4.61 3.30
N ASN A 255 5.09 5.20 2.13
CA ASN A 255 5.66 4.74 0.88
C ASN A 255 7.09 5.30 0.72
N GLU A 256 7.97 4.46 0.24
CA GLU A 256 9.41 4.70 0.04
C GLU A 256 9.77 4.95 -1.43
N SER A 257 11.05 5.27 -1.70
CA SER A 257 11.54 5.57 -3.06
C SER A 257 11.50 4.36 -3.98
N SER A 258 11.77 3.15 -3.47
CA SER A 258 11.82 1.91 -4.25
C SER A 258 10.48 1.50 -4.87
N ALA A 259 9.35 2.04 -4.38
CA ALA A 259 8.03 1.82 -4.95
C ALA A 259 7.88 2.30 -6.41
N ASN A 260 8.83 3.08 -6.93
CA ASN A 260 8.86 3.54 -8.32
C ASN A 260 9.47 2.52 -9.30
N GLU A 261 10.13 1.44 -8.80
CA GLU A 261 10.82 0.48 -9.64
C GLU A 261 9.83 -0.54 -10.25
N ALA A 262 9.98 -0.84 -11.55
CA ALA A 262 9.20 -1.88 -12.21
C ALA A 262 9.50 -3.26 -11.63
N THR A 263 8.47 -4.10 -11.49
CA THR A 263 8.62 -5.48 -10.98
C THR A 263 9.17 -6.41 -12.06
N VAL A 264 8.79 -6.19 -13.32
CA VAL A 264 9.24 -6.98 -14.47
C VAL A 264 10.25 -6.14 -15.26
N ALA A 265 11.48 -6.63 -15.37
CA ALA A 265 12.58 -5.91 -16.05
C ALA A 265 12.22 -5.54 -17.49
N GLY A 266 12.47 -4.29 -17.88
CA GLY A 266 12.21 -3.79 -19.23
C GLY A 266 10.73 -3.51 -19.54
N THR A 267 9.86 -3.53 -18.55
CA THR A 267 8.43 -3.21 -18.69
C THR A 267 8.01 -2.09 -17.72
N GLU A 268 6.77 -1.59 -17.88
CA GLU A 268 6.15 -0.64 -16.96
C GLU A 268 5.31 -1.32 -15.86
N ILE A 269 5.32 -2.67 -15.79
CA ILE A 269 4.54 -3.42 -14.81
C ILE A 269 5.13 -3.21 -13.41
N ASN A 270 4.41 -2.46 -12.58
CA ASN A 270 4.78 -2.16 -11.22
C ASN A 270 3.72 -2.66 -10.23
N HIS A 271 4.04 -3.72 -9.48
CA HIS A 271 3.19 -4.23 -8.39
C HIS A 271 2.82 -3.14 -7.36
N GLN A 272 3.71 -2.17 -7.19
CA GLN A 272 3.56 -1.08 -6.23
C GLN A 272 3.03 0.23 -6.85
N TYR A 273 2.43 0.22 -8.06
CA TYR A 273 1.97 1.44 -8.73
C TYR A 273 1.21 2.39 -7.79
N SER A 274 0.26 1.88 -6.99
CA SER A 274 -0.52 2.69 -6.05
C SER A 274 0.27 3.26 -4.86
N LYS A 275 1.57 2.96 -4.78
CA LYS A 275 2.55 3.57 -3.86
C LYS A 275 3.56 4.45 -4.58
N SER A 276 3.56 4.52 -5.92
CA SER A 276 4.54 5.28 -6.71
C SER A 276 4.34 6.79 -6.56
N TYR A 277 5.39 7.55 -6.92
CA TYR A 277 5.30 9.01 -7.01
C TYR A 277 4.29 9.45 -8.07
N GLU A 278 4.21 8.73 -9.20
CA GLU A 278 3.26 9.01 -10.28
C GLU A 278 1.82 8.95 -9.78
N PHE A 279 1.43 7.84 -9.11
CA PHE A 279 0.11 7.73 -8.51
C PHE A 279 -0.13 8.85 -7.49
N GLU A 280 0.83 9.12 -6.61
CA GLU A 280 0.72 10.17 -5.59
C GLU A 280 0.46 11.54 -6.22
N ALA A 281 1.18 11.90 -7.30
CA ALA A 281 1.00 13.15 -8.02
C ALA A 281 -0.39 13.25 -8.70
N ASP A 282 -0.83 12.17 -9.37
CA ASP A 282 -2.14 12.09 -10.02
C ASP A 282 -3.27 12.15 -8.99
N PHE A 283 -3.13 11.42 -7.90
CA PHE A 283 -4.11 11.40 -6.81
C PHE A 283 -4.25 12.78 -6.14
N ARG A 284 -3.15 13.49 -5.89
CA ARG A 284 -3.18 14.86 -5.36
C ARG A 284 -3.90 15.82 -6.29
N ARG A 285 -3.73 15.69 -7.63
CA ARG A 285 -4.49 16.49 -8.61
C ARG A 285 -5.98 16.17 -8.55
N TYR A 286 -6.34 14.87 -8.52
CA TYR A 286 -7.71 14.41 -8.38
C TYR A 286 -8.37 14.98 -7.11
N VAL A 287 -7.72 14.86 -5.96
CA VAL A 287 -8.21 15.36 -4.67
C VAL A 287 -8.48 16.86 -4.73
N LYS A 288 -7.51 17.64 -5.23
CA LYS A 288 -7.66 19.09 -5.38
C LYS A 288 -8.79 19.50 -6.33
N ARG A 289 -9.00 18.72 -7.38
CA ARG A 289 -10.00 19.06 -8.40
C ARG A 289 -11.41 18.68 -7.97
N TYR A 290 -11.59 17.50 -7.39
CA TYR A 290 -12.91 16.89 -7.18
C TYR A 290 -13.35 16.79 -5.73
N LEU A 291 -12.46 16.84 -4.75
CA LEU A 291 -12.81 16.61 -3.35
C LEU A 291 -12.58 17.85 -2.48
N SER A 292 -11.35 18.25 -2.23
CA SER A 292 -11.04 19.42 -1.40
C SER A 292 -9.62 19.95 -1.65
N ASP A 293 -9.48 21.28 -1.64
CA ASP A 293 -8.18 21.95 -1.69
C ASP A 293 -7.42 21.93 -0.35
N GLU A 294 -8.10 21.58 0.76
CA GLU A 294 -7.51 21.59 2.09
C GLU A 294 -6.71 20.34 2.37
N LEU A 295 -7.07 19.18 1.76
CA LEU A 295 -6.44 17.90 2.04
C LEU A 295 -5.04 17.80 1.42
N ASN A 296 -4.10 17.34 2.23
CA ASN A 296 -2.69 17.16 1.86
C ASN A 296 -2.31 15.69 2.03
N TYR A 297 -2.34 14.92 0.94
CA TYR A 297 -1.91 13.53 0.89
C TYR A 297 -0.46 13.46 0.42
N TYR A 298 0.41 12.77 1.14
CA TYR A 298 1.82 12.60 0.77
C TYR A 298 2.45 11.35 1.41
N SER A 299 3.52 10.88 0.78
CA SER A 299 4.32 9.76 1.29
C SER A 299 5.52 10.29 2.07
N PHE A 300 5.48 10.18 3.41
CA PHE A 300 6.50 10.73 4.31
C PHE A 300 7.88 10.10 4.10
N LEU A 301 7.93 8.79 3.79
CA LEU A 301 9.19 8.09 3.56
C LEU A 301 9.67 8.15 2.10
N ARG A 302 8.98 8.87 1.20
CA ARG A 302 9.35 8.97 -0.21
C ARG A 302 10.80 9.37 -0.47
N PRO A 303 11.42 10.29 0.29
CA PRO A 303 12.82 10.64 0.09
C PRO A 303 13.80 9.52 0.45
N LEU A 304 13.37 8.49 1.18
CA LEU A 304 14.22 7.48 1.79
C LEU A 304 14.25 6.19 0.98
N SER A 305 15.43 5.58 0.97
CA SER A 305 15.65 4.21 0.55
C SER A 305 15.26 3.21 1.65
N GLU A 306 15.10 1.95 1.29
CA GLU A 306 14.85 0.86 2.24
C GLU A 306 16.00 0.70 3.26
N LEU A 307 17.24 0.96 2.86
CA LEU A 307 18.40 0.97 3.77
C LEU A 307 18.30 2.09 4.82
N GLN A 308 17.90 3.30 4.41
CA GLN A 308 17.70 4.41 5.35
C GLN A 308 16.55 4.13 6.32
N ILE A 309 15.43 3.57 5.83
CA ILE A 309 14.29 3.18 6.65
C ILE A 309 14.70 2.08 7.65
N ALA A 310 15.46 1.07 7.19
CA ALA A 310 15.97 0.01 8.06
C ALA A 310 16.93 0.56 9.14
N ARG A 311 17.77 1.54 8.78
CA ARG A 311 18.65 2.24 9.73
C ARG A 311 17.86 3.00 10.78
N LEU A 312 16.80 3.73 10.38
CA LEU A 312 15.90 4.43 11.31
C LEU A 312 15.16 3.42 12.20
N PHE A 313 14.57 2.39 11.62
CA PHE A 313 13.84 1.36 12.36
C PHE A 313 14.71 0.66 13.41
N SER A 314 16.01 0.45 13.14
CA SER A 314 16.93 -0.16 14.08
C SER A 314 17.10 0.65 15.39
N GLN A 315 16.67 1.92 15.43
CA GLN A 315 16.68 2.77 16.62
C GLN A 315 15.45 2.57 17.52
N TYR A 316 14.50 1.75 17.12
CA TYR A 316 13.22 1.53 17.80
C TYR A 316 13.07 0.07 18.26
N PRO A 317 13.94 -0.44 19.18
CA PRO A 317 13.97 -1.84 19.59
C PRO A 317 12.66 -2.32 20.26
N GLN A 318 11.84 -1.40 20.81
CA GLN A 318 10.54 -1.72 21.40
C GLN A 318 9.55 -2.35 20.40
N TYR A 319 9.76 -2.18 19.09
CA TYR A 319 8.92 -2.75 18.06
C TYR A 319 9.43 -4.10 17.52
N PHE A 320 10.64 -4.52 17.84
CA PHE A 320 11.25 -5.71 17.22
C PHE A 320 10.45 -6.99 17.43
N SER A 321 9.78 -7.13 18.57
CA SER A 321 8.97 -8.30 18.88
C SER A 321 7.57 -8.27 18.24
N VAL A 322 7.07 -7.09 17.87
CA VAL A 322 5.66 -6.89 17.48
C VAL A 322 5.47 -6.63 15.99
N PHE A 323 6.43 -5.96 15.31
CA PHE A 323 6.26 -5.65 13.89
C PHE A 323 6.21 -6.90 13.03
N LYS A 324 5.35 -6.90 12.02
CA LYS A 324 5.20 -7.97 11.04
C LYS A 324 4.95 -7.40 9.65
N SER A 325 5.69 -7.88 8.66
CA SER A 325 5.53 -7.53 7.24
C SER A 325 5.29 -8.74 6.36
N CYS A 326 5.15 -9.93 6.94
CA CYS A 326 4.93 -11.17 6.21
C CYS A 326 3.51 -11.22 5.61
N ASN A 327 3.40 -11.37 4.29
CA ASN A 327 2.11 -11.49 3.61
C ASN A 327 1.49 -12.87 3.82
N ALA A 328 2.26 -13.94 3.64
CA ALA A 328 1.79 -15.32 3.81
C ALA A 328 1.35 -15.64 5.25
N GLY A 329 2.07 -15.13 6.25
CA GLY A 329 1.76 -15.29 7.67
C GLY A 329 0.84 -14.21 8.24
N SER A 330 0.29 -13.31 7.42
CA SER A 330 -0.45 -12.14 7.87
C SER A 330 -1.72 -12.46 8.68
N LYS A 331 -2.42 -13.56 8.34
CA LYS A 331 -3.63 -14.00 9.06
C LYS A 331 -3.32 -14.52 10.47
N GLN A 332 -2.13 -15.05 10.71
CA GLN A 332 -1.67 -15.59 11.99
C GLN A 332 -0.76 -14.60 12.74
N ASP A 333 -0.44 -13.44 12.14
CA ASP A 333 0.51 -12.44 12.65
C ASP A 333 1.90 -13.03 12.98
N ILE A 334 2.43 -13.87 12.07
CA ILE A 334 3.73 -14.50 12.20
C ILE A 334 4.68 -14.16 11.05
N TRP A 335 5.97 -14.32 11.26
CA TRP A 335 6.95 -14.48 10.20
C TRP A 335 6.88 -15.92 9.70
N CYS A 336 6.48 -16.15 8.43
CA CYS A 336 6.44 -17.51 7.87
C CYS A 336 7.84 -18.05 7.55
N CYS A 337 8.84 -17.17 7.50
CA CYS A 337 10.26 -17.47 7.23
C CYS A 337 10.52 -18.17 5.89
N ASN A 338 9.55 -18.19 4.99
CA ASN A 338 9.61 -18.90 3.70
C ASN A 338 9.01 -18.10 2.53
N CYS A 339 8.93 -16.78 2.62
CA CYS A 339 8.45 -15.92 1.53
C CYS A 339 9.44 -14.77 1.25
N SER A 340 9.29 -14.15 0.09
CA SER A 340 10.15 -13.07 -0.37
C SER A 340 10.16 -11.89 0.59
N LYS A 341 9.01 -11.54 1.17
CA LYS A 341 8.92 -10.45 2.15
C LYS A 341 9.66 -10.73 3.45
N CYS A 342 9.64 -11.99 3.94
CA CYS A 342 10.42 -12.38 5.11
C CYS A 342 11.93 -12.28 4.84
N LEU A 343 12.41 -12.87 3.73
CA LEU A 343 13.83 -12.84 3.39
C LEU A 343 14.31 -11.41 3.11
N PHE A 344 13.53 -10.62 2.34
CA PHE A 344 13.85 -9.22 2.09
C PHE A 344 13.98 -8.41 3.39
N THR A 345 12.99 -8.52 4.29
CA THR A 345 13.02 -7.78 5.56
C THR A 345 14.20 -8.21 6.42
N PHE A 346 14.53 -9.51 6.42
CA PHE A 346 15.71 -10.03 7.10
C PHE A 346 17.01 -9.46 6.53
N ILE A 347 17.15 -9.45 5.20
CA ILE A 347 18.32 -8.90 4.50
C ILE A 347 18.51 -7.43 4.83
N ILE A 348 17.47 -6.60 4.65
CA ILE A 348 17.59 -5.14 4.75
C ILE A 348 17.88 -4.65 6.18
N LEU A 349 17.45 -5.41 7.21
CA LEU A 349 17.71 -5.11 8.61
C LEU A 349 19.08 -5.62 9.08
N SER A 350 19.62 -6.67 8.47
CA SER A 350 20.85 -7.34 8.91
C SER A 350 22.09 -6.44 8.97
N PRO A 351 22.29 -5.39 8.14
CA PRO A 351 23.39 -4.45 8.31
C PRO A 351 23.35 -3.68 9.63
N PHE A 352 22.16 -3.47 10.20
CA PHE A 352 21.94 -2.54 11.34
C PHE A 352 21.63 -3.24 12.66
N ILE A 353 21.16 -4.49 12.62
CA ILE A 353 20.78 -5.29 13.79
C ILE A 353 21.74 -6.48 13.91
N ALA A 354 22.11 -6.84 15.16
CA ALA A 354 23.00 -7.97 15.43
C ALA A 354 22.37 -9.31 15.02
N PRO A 355 23.15 -10.30 14.52
CA PRO A 355 22.64 -11.58 14.06
C PRO A 355 21.80 -12.33 15.09
N GLU A 356 22.20 -12.27 16.37
CA GLU A 356 21.46 -12.89 17.48
C GLU A 356 20.07 -12.28 17.63
N LYS A 357 19.98 -10.94 17.54
CA LYS A 357 18.71 -10.23 17.63
C LYS A 357 17.82 -10.46 16.41
N MET A 358 18.41 -10.58 15.22
CA MET A 358 17.67 -10.99 14.01
C MET A 358 17.05 -12.37 14.18
N ARG A 359 17.79 -13.34 14.78
CA ARG A 359 17.26 -14.68 15.10
C ARG A 359 16.10 -14.61 16.10
N GLU A 360 16.15 -13.75 17.11
CA GLU A 360 15.04 -13.56 18.05
C GLU A 360 13.79 -13.00 17.38
N ILE A 361 13.94 -12.02 16.46
CA ILE A 361 12.83 -11.38 15.75
C ILE A 361 12.10 -12.35 14.84
N PHE A 362 12.84 -13.19 14.09
CA PHE A 362 12.28 -14.09 13.08
C PHE A 362 12.07 -15.52 13.60
N GLY A 363 12.68 -15.89 14.73
CA GLY A 363 12.67 -17.25 15.29
C GLY A 363 13.79 -18.13 14.76
N GLU A 364 14.44 -17.76 13.64
CA GLU A 364 15.54 -18.49 13.00
C GLU A 364 16.46 -17.54 12.24
N ASN A 365 17.62 -18.02 11.82
CA ASN A 365 18.50 -17.31 10.91
C ASN A 365 18.16 -17.68 9.46
N LEU A 366 17.46 -16.79 8.74
CA LEU A 366 17.00 -17.05 7.38
C LEU A 366 18.18 -17.28 6.40
N PHE A 367 19.37 -16.75 6.69
CA PHE A 367 20.54 -17.02 5.84
C PHE A 367 21.04 -18.48 5.93
N GLU A 368 20.62 -19.23 6.93
CA GLU A 368 20.94 -20.67 7.06
C GLU A 368 19.97 -21.60 6.31
N ASN A 369 18.86 -21.05 5.79
CA ASN A 369 17.83 -21.82 5.12
C ASN A 369 18.07 -21.93 3.60
N PRO A 370 18.54 -23.08 3.08
CA PRO A 370 18.86 -23.25 1.65
C PRO A 370 17.62 -23.23 0.74
N SER A 371 16.41 -23.45 1.27
CA SER A 371 15.19 -23.39 0.47
C SER A 371 14.87 -22.00 -0.03
N LEU A 372 15.45 -20.97 0.60
CA LEU A 372 15.28 -19.56 0.21
C LEU A 372 16.26 -19.13 -0.90
N LEU A 373 17.09 -20.02 -1.42
CA LEU A 373 18.10 -19.67 -2.42
C LEU A 373 17.49 -19.06 -3.69
N TYR A 374 16.40 -19.63 -4.19
CA TYR A 374 15.74 -19.10 -5.38
C TYR A 374 15.18 -17.69 -5.12
N ILE A 375 14.56 -17.48 -3.97
CA ILE A 375 14.06 -16.16 -3.56
C ILE A 375 15.22 -15.14 -3.42
N LEU A 376 16.37 -15.56 -2.91
CA LEU A 376 17.56 -14.71 -2.87
C LEU A 376 18.00 -14.30 -4.28
N GLN A 377 17.98 -15.23 -5.24
CA GLN A 377 18.32 -14.95 -6.64
C GLN A 377 17.35 -13.92 -7.25
N GLU A 378 16.06 -14.07 -7.04
CA GLU A 378 15.04 -13.09 -7.47
C GLU A 378 15.30 -11.71 -6.87
N LEU A 379 15.53 -11.63 -5.57
CA LEU A 379 15.80 -10.38 -4.86
C LEU A 379 17.12 -9.70 -5.31
N CYS A 380 18.10 -10.49 -5.74
CA CYS A 380 19.38 -10.00 -6.27
C CYS A 380 19.38 -9.70 -7.78
N GLY A 381 18.22 -9.86 -8.46
CA GLY A 381 18.12 -9.63 -9.91
C GLY A 381 18.89 -10.66 -10.76
N LEU A 382 19.09 -11.87 -10.25
CA LEU A 382 19.71 -12.99 -10.97
C LEU A 382 18.68 -13.83 -11.75
N THR A 383 17.44 -13.43 -11.73
CA THR A 383 16.30 -14.01 -12.47
C THR A 383 15.65 -12.93 -13.36
N ALA A 384 14.76 -13.34 -14.27
CA ALA A 384 14.09 -12.41 -15.17
C ALA A 384 13.07 -11.49 -14.44
N GLU A 385 12.56 -11.90 -13.29
CA GLU A 385 11.52 -11.23 -12.55
C GLU A 385 11.93 -11.03 -11.09
N LYS A 386 11.53 -9.90 -10.51
CA LYS A 386 11.53 -9.69 -9.06
C LYS A 386 10.27 -10.32 -8.45
N PRO A 387 10.28 -10.65 -7.15
CA PRO A 387 9.05 -11.08 -6.48
C PRO A 387 7.95 -10.02 -6.60
N PHE A 388 6.69 -10.44 -6.87
CA PHE A 388 5.52 -9.57 -6.80
C PHE A 388 5.13 -9.29 -5.34
N GLU A 389 6.03 -8.62 -4.65
CA GLU A 389 5.95 -8.25 -3.23
C GLU A 389 6.53 -6.85 -3.06
N CYS A 390 6.14 -6.15 -1.99
CA CYS A 390 6.76 -4.88 -1.64
C CYS A 390 8.17 -5.13 -1.09
N VAL A 391 9.15 -5.19 -1.97
CA VAL A 391 10.58 -5.35 -1.69
C VAL A 391 11.36 -4.19 -2.31
N GLY A 392 12.51 -3.88 -1.76
CA GLY A 392 13.36 -2.80 -2.22
C GLY A 392 13.98 -3.04 -3.60
N THR A 393 14.92 -2.18 -3.99
CA THR A 393 15.65 -2.34 -5.24
C THR A 393 16.69 -3.45 -5.16
N VAL A 394 17.10 -3.97 -6.31
CA VAL A 394 18.18 -4.97 -6.41
C VAL A 394 19.47 -4.44 -5.78
N ASP A 395 19.80 -3.16 -6.04
CA ASP A 395 21.00 -2.54 -5.51
C ASP A 395 20.99 -2.47 -3.96
N GLU A 396 19.87 -2.10 -3.35
CA GLU A 396 19.72 -2.06 -1.89
C GLU A 396 19.91 -3.44 -1.25
N VAL A 397 19.33 -4.48 -1.85
CA VAL A 397 19.47 -5.86 -1.39
C VAL A 397 20.93 -6.30 -1.48
N CYS A 398 21.60 -6.07 -2.61
CA CYS A 398 23.00 -6.45 -2.81
C CYS A 398 23.95 -5.70 -1.87
N VAL A 399 23.73 -4.39 -1.63
CA VAL A 399 24.48 -3.61 -0.65
C VAL A 399 24.26 -4.17 0.76
N ALA A 400 23.01 -4.45 1.15
CA ALA A 400 22.70 -5.02 2.46
C ALA A 400 23.40 -6.35 2.68
N LEU A 401 23.40 -7.27 1.71
CA LEU A 401 24.07 -8.56 1.77
C LEU A 401 25.59 -8.38 1.89
N ALA A 402 26.19 -7.52 1.09
CA ALA A 402 27.64 -7.27 1.11
C ALA A 402 28.09 -6.70 2.46
N GLN A 403 27.32 -5.79 3.06
CA GLN A 403 27.63 -5.27 4.39
C GLN A 403 27.40 -6.31 5.48
N THR A 404 26.38 -7.15 5.34
CA THR A 404 26.07 -8.19 6.33
C THR A 404 27.15 -9.28 6.39
N ILE A 405 27.75 -9.64 5.26
CA ILE A 405 28.87 -10.60 5.21
C ILE A 405 29.98 -10.21 6.19
N LYS A 406 30.28 -8.93 6.33
CA LYS A 406 31.33 -8.40 7.22
C LYS A 406 31.07 -8.68 8.71
N LYS A 407 29.85 -9.07 9.09
CA LYS A 407 29.43 -9.36 10.47
C LYS A 407 29.57 -10.83 10.87
N TYR A 408 29.87 -11.71 9.95
CA TYR A 408 29.96 -13.16 10.19
C TYR A 408 31.38 -13.66 10.07
N GLU A 409 31.87 -14.35 11.10
CA GLU A 409 33.16 -15.10 11.04
C GLU A 409 33.01 -16.34 10.12
N LYS A 410 31.90 -17.03 10.23
CA LYS A 410 31.52 -18.16 9.38
C LYS A 410 30.23 -17.84 8.66
N LEU A 411 30.29 -17.74 7.35
CA LEU A 411 29.14 -17.37 6.53
C LEU A 411 28.05 -18.45 6.55
N PRO A 412 26.77 -18.09 6.79
CA PRO A 412 25.60 -18.92 6.50
C PRO A 412 25.48 -19.25 5.01
N VAL A 413 24.71 -20.28 4.67
CA VAL A 413 24.66 -20.86 3.31
C VAL A 413 24.27 -19.83 2.23
N LEU A 414 23.30 -18.97 2.47
CA LEU A 414 22.88 -17.95 1.49
C LEU A 414 23.94 -16.87 1.29
N LEU A 415 24.61 -16.44 2.37
CA LEU A 415 25.74 -15.50 2.26
C LEU A 415 26.96 -16.12 1.61
N GLN A 416 27.22 -17.42 1.81
CA GLN A 416 28.27 -18.16 1.07
C GLN A 416 27.98 -18.17 -0.44
N TYR A 417 26.70 -18.36 -0.83
CA TYR A 417 26.31 -18.30 -2.23
C TYR A 417 26.56 -16.91 -2.81
N PHE A 418 26.04 -15.86 -2.17
CA PHE A 418 26.16 -14.48 -2.62
C PHE A 418 27.65 -14.05 -2.73
N ALA A 419 28.49 -14.42 -1.76
CA ALA A 419 29.93 -14.11 -1.75
C ALA A 419 30.72 -14.68 -2.95
N LYS A 420 30.16 -15.70 -3.65
CA LYS A 420 30.76 -16.29 -4.85
C LYS A 420 30.25 -15.67 -6.15
N THR A 421 29.29 -14.77 -6.10
CA THR A 421 28.74 -14.10 -7.29
C THR A 421 29.56 -12.86 -7.67
N GLU A 422 29.48 -12.44 -8.93
CA GLU A 422 30.06 -11.18 -9.39
C GLU A 422 29.44 -9.97 -8.69
N LEU A 423 28.18 -10.09 -8.24
CA LEU A 423 27.47 -9.05 -7.47
C LEU A 423 28.21 -8.72 -6.18
N TYR A 424 28.72 -9.70 -5.45
CA TYR A 424 29.49 -9.41 -4.25
C TYR A 424 30.73 -8.56 -4.57
N THR A 425 31.47 -8.88 -5.63
CA THR A 425 32.63 -8.09 -6.05
C THR A 425 32.23 -6.63 -6.37
N LYS A 426 31.10 -6.44 -7.04
CA LYS A 426 30.56 -5.11 -7.37
C LYS A 426 30.17 -4.31 -6.12
N TYR A 427 29.49 -4.93 -5.14
CA TYR A 427 28.91 -4.22 -4.01
C TYR A 427 29.76 -4.25 -2.71
N ALA A 428 30.79 -5.09 -2.62
CA ALA A 428 31.65 -5.18 -1.42
C ALA A 428 32.40 -3.88 -1.09
N ALA A 429 32.75 -3.10 -2.13
CA ALA A 429 33.44 -1.83 -2.01
C ALA A 429 32.52 -0.62 -1.76
N VAL A 430 31.20 -0.81 -1.83
CA VAL A 430 30.23 0.28 -1.63
C VAL A 430 30.27 0.76 -0.19
N ASP A 431 30.45 2.06 0.00
CA ASP A 431 30.34 2.69 1.33
C ASP A 431 28.86 2.86 1.70
N LEU A 432 28.44 2.13 2.72
CA LEU A 432 27.07 2.21 3.23
C LEU A 432 26.70 3.63 3.69
N ASN A 433 27.65 4.36 4.33
CA ASN A 433 27.38 5.71 4.79
C ASN A 433 27.15 6.69 3.65
N GLU A 434 27.83 6.49 2.51
CA GLU A 434 27.60 7.28 1.30
C GLU A 434 26.19 6.98 0.72
N GLN A 435 25.81 5.70 0.63
CA GLN A 435 24.46 5.31 0.20
C GLN A 435 23.36 5.91 1.10
N LEU A 436 23.58 5.95 2.40
CA LEU A 436 22.63 6.53 3.36
C LEU A 436 22.54 8.08 3.28
N ARG A 437 23.35 8.77 2.49
CA ARG A 437 23.26 10.23 2.25
C ARG A 437 22.48 10.60 1.00
N HIS A 438 22.09 9.62 0.19
CA HIS A 438 21.34 9.87 -1.02
C HIS A 438 19.84 9.92 -0.70
N PHE A 439 19.18 11.03 -1.03
CA PHE A 439 17.73 11.23 -0.83
C PHE A 439 17.06 11.43 -2.18
N GLU A 440 15.89 10.79 -2.39
CA GLU A 440 15.09 10.99 -3.59
C GLU A 440 14.54 12.42 -3.63
N PRO A 441 14.84 13.21 -4.67
CA PRO A 441 14.40 14.61 -4.72
C PRO A 441 12.91 14.78 -5.09
N LYS A 442 12.29 13.76 -5.68
CA LYS A 442 10.87 13.82 -6.08
C LYS A 442 9.98 13.39 -4.94
N HIS A 443 9.49 14.34 -4.15
CA HIS A 443 8.58 14.11 -3.01
C HIS A 443 7.68 15.31 -2.77
N PHE A 444 6.68 15.15 -1.89
CA PHE A 444 5.75 16.21 -1.50
C PHE A 444 5.88 16.65 -0.03
N LEU A 445 6.99 16.31 0.63
CA LEU A 445 7.31 16.80 1.97
C LEU A 445 7.60 18.31 1.93
N ASN A 446 7.25 18.99 3.01
CA ASN A 446 7.69 20.36 3.22
C ASN A 446 9.16 20.40 3.70
N GLU A 447 9.78 21.59 3.71
CA GLU A 447 11.19 21.79 4.08
C GLU A 447 11.50 21.31 5.50
N LEU A 448 10.60 21.46 6.45
CA LEU A 448 10.81 21.04 7.83
C LEU A 448 10.87 19.51 7.92
N GLU A 449 9.95 18.82 7.27
CA GLU A 449 9.88 17.36 7.28
C GLU A 449 11.09 16.71 6.60
N ILE A 450 11.52 17.23 5.44
CA ILE A 450 12.69 16.66 4.74
C ILE A 450 13.98 16.94 5.53
N ASN A 451 14.16 18.14 6.07
CA ASN A 451 15.34 18.48 6.87
C ASN A 451 15.40 17.64 8.15
N GLN A 452 14.27 17.37 8.81
CA GLN A 452 14.20 16.46 9.96
C GLN A 452 14.73 15.05 9.61
N LEU A 453 14.31 14.47 8.48
CA LEU A 453 14.78 13.15 8.04
C LEU A 453 16.27 13.16 7.71
N ILE A 454 16.75 14.16 6.98
CA ILE A 454 18.18 14.33 6.65
C ILE A 454 19.04 14.43 7.91
N ASP A 455 18.66 15.29 8.85
CA ASP A 455 19.37 15.49 10.10
C ASP A 455 19.41 14.21 10.95
N LYS A 456 18.30 13.48 10.99
CA LYS A 456 18.22 12.22 11.72
C LYS A 456 19.16 11.18 11.14
N ILE A 457 19.14 10.97 9.82
CA ILE A 457 20.04 10.02 9.14
C ILE A 457 21.50 10.43 9.34
N ASN A 458 21.84 11.70 9.18
CA ASN A 458 23.21 12.18 9.36
C ASN A 458 23.73 11.99 10.80
N LYS A 459 22.88 12.15 11.81
CA LYS A 459 23.23 11.87 13.21
C LYS A 459 23.53 10.40 13.47
N LEU A 460 22.87 9.49 12.76
CA LEU A 460 23.07 8.04 12.92
C LEU A 460 24.33 7.51 12.22
N GLN A 461 25.01 8.33 11.43
CA GLN A 461 26.30 8.00 10.76
C GLN A 461 27.53 8.39 11.58
N ARG A 462 27.36 9.22 12.61
CA ARG A 462 28.41 9.62 13.56
C ARG A 462 28.57 8.62 14.69
#